data_990f703a0ffdf27398fa4a1b9478cb6a
#
_entry.id   990f703a0ffdf27398fa4a1b9478cb6a
#
_cell.length_a   1.000
_cell.length_b   1.000
_cell.length_c   1.000
_cell.angle_alpha   90.00
_cell.angle_beta   90.00
_cell.angle_gamma   90.00
#
_symmetry.space_group_name_H-M   'P 1'
#
loop_
_entity.id
_entity.type
_entity.pdbx_description
1 polymer ?
#
loop_
_entity_poly.entity_id
_entity_poly.type
_entity_poly.pdbx_seq_one_letter_code
_entity_poly.pdbx_strand_id
1 'polypeptide(L)'
;MSAQKIFPVVCFNDFSWATLINPPTTTVKQDVDQICKEAFSCIQDRIKEIQTQSEKSEAKTILLPTQLCVRRSTSGIGRGPFGERAGDISDLVLTEEEQEECQRHTFTAAMSFHYSGKSHSLLLEEGIRNIFDKFNIQIIAVVDAHFDPELQSKQLRSLKLLEPDILISIPTDTKITSQAYHEIASGKTKMIFMSNIPNGSRRIIM
;
A
#
# COMPACT_ATOMS: atom_id res chain seq x y z
N MET A 1 -35.63 0.43 -10.87
CA MET A 1 -34.52 -0.42 -11.34
C MET A 1 -33.51 -0.52 -10.19
N SER A 2 -33.40 -1.71 -9.59
CA SER A 2 -32.47 -1.95 -8.49
C SER A 2 -31.05 -1.89 -9.05
N ALA A 3 -30.21 -0.98 -8.52
CA ALA A 3 -28.80 -0.93 -8.85
C ALA A 3 -28.16 -2.23 -8.37
N GLN A 4 -27.78 -3.08 -9.32
CA GLN A 4 -27.04 -4.29 -9.03
C GLN A 4 -25.70 -3.87 -8.38
N LYS A 5 -25.49 -4.25 -7.12
CA LYS A 5 -24.19 -4.03 -6.45
C LYS A 5 -23.15 -4.90 -7.16
N ILE A 6 -22.30 -4.27 -7.94
CA ILE A 6 -21.15 -4.93 -8.57
C ILE A 6 -19.98 -4.83 -7.60
N PHE A 7 -19.47 -5.97 -7.16
CA PHE A 7 -18.27 -6.01 -6.33
C PHE A 7 -17.04 -6.01 -7.25
N PRO A 8 -16.03 -5.16 -7.03
CA PRO A 8 -14.78 -5.24 -7.75
C PRO A 8 -14.07 -6.55 -7.40
N VAL A 9 -13.62 -7.26 -8.42
CA VAL A 9 -12.91 -8.54 -8.29
C VAL A 9 -11.60 -8.47 -9.02
N VAL A 10 -10.52 -8.88 -8.34
CA VAL A 10 -9.18 -9.07 -8.92
C VAL A 10 -8.76 -10.51 -8.68
N CYS A 11 -8.26 -11.17 -9.71
CA CYS A 11 -7.76 -12.54 -9.64
C CYS A 11 -6.28 -12.61 -10.07
N PHE A 12 -5.64 -13.72 -9.76
CA PHE A 12 -4.28 -14.03 -10.24
C PHE A 12 -4.30 -14.95 -11.45
N ASN A 13 -3.17 -15.03 -12.15
CA ASN A 13 -2.80 -15.97 -13.22
C ASN A 13 -3.43 -15.69 -14.61
N ASP A 14 -4.34 -14.77 -14.74
CA ASP A 14 -4.95 -14.38 -16.04
C ASP A 14 -5.41 -15.54 -16.91
N PHE A 15 -6.14 -16.48 -16.32
CA PHE A 15 -6.74 -17.59 -17.07
C PHE A 15 -7.72 -17.10 -18.14
N SER A 16 -7.87 -17.85 -19.22
CA SER A 16 -8.74 -17.50 -20.36
C SER A 16 -10.19 -17.18 -19.95
N TRP A 17 -10.72 -17.85 -18.94
CA TRP A 17 -12.07 -17.58 -18.43
C TRP A 17 -12.23 -16.17 -17.84
N ALA A 18 -11.14 -15.52 -17.39
CA ALA A 18 -11.20 -14.16 -16.83
C ALA A 18 -11.72 -13.12 -17.85
N THR A 19 -11.57 -13.38 -19.13
CA THR A 19 -12.12 -12.54 -20.21
C THR A 19 -13.54 -12.94 -20.61
N LEU A 20 -13.95 -14.16 -20.32
CA LEU A 20 -15.24 -14.74 -20.76
C LEU A 20 -16.38 -14.45 -19.77
N ILE A 21 -16.07 -14.20 -18.50
CA ILE A 21 -17.10 -13.86 -17.50
C ILE A 21 -17.58 -12.42 -17.66
N ASN A 22 -18.77 -12.13 -17.15
CA ASN A 22 -19.35 -10.79 -17.23
C ASN A 22 -19.61 -10.20 -15.82
N PRO A 23 -18.94 -9.09 -15.45
CA PRO A 23 -17.93 -8.36 -16.22
C PRO A 23 -16.58 -9.11 -16.30
N PRO A 24 -15.78 -8.90 -17.37
CA PRO A 24 -14.43 -9.46 -17.45
C PRO A 24 -13.59 -9.05 -16.27
N THR A 25 -12.85 -10.02 -15.70
CA THR A 25 -12.14 -9.83 -14.43
C THR A 25 -10.74 -9.25 -14.61
N THR A 26 -10.41 -8.24 -13.83
CA THR A 26 -9.05 -7.72 -13.68
C THR A 26 -8.17 -8.78 -13.04
N THR A 27 -6.98 -8.97 -13.57
CA THR A 27 -6.07 -10.03 -13.13
C THR A 27 -4.63 -9.53 -12.98
N VAL A 28 -3.88 -10.19 -12.12
CA VAL A 28 -2.43 -10.08 -12.04
C VAL A 28 -1.83 -11.27 -12.80
N LYS A 29 -1.28 -11.02 -13.97
CA LYS A 29 -0.69 -12.03 -14.85
C LYS A 29 0.76 -12.28 -14.44
N GLN A 30 1.12 -13.54 -14.33
CA GLN A 30 2.50 -14.02 -14.23
C GLN A 30 2.99 -14.42 -15.62
N ASP A 31 4.23 -14.10 -15.93
CA ASP A 31 4.86 -14.55 -17.18
C ASP A 31 5.39 -15.98 -16.99
N VAL A 32 4.51 -16.96 -17.22
CA VAL A 32 4.82 -18.38 -17.06
C VAL A 32 5.91 -18.81 -18.02
N ASP A 33 5.95 -18.26 -19.24
CA ASP A 33 6.99 -18.57 -20.24
C ASP A 33 8.36 -18.12 -19.75
N GLN A 34 8.45 -16.92 -19.17
CA GLN A 34 9.70 -16.43 -18.60
C GLN A 34 10.11 -17.24 -17.36
N ILE A 35 9.14 -17.60 -16.50
CA ILE A 35 9.42 -18.49 -15.35
C ILE A 35 10.03 -19.80 -15.83
N CYS A 36 9.45 -20.43 -16.86
CA CYS A 36 9.96 -21.68 -17.41
C CYS A 36 11.36 -21.52 -18.02
N LYS A 37 11.62 -20.41 -18.72
CA LYS A 37 12.94 -20.13 -19.30
C LYS A 37 14.02 -19.99 -18.23
N GLU A 38 13.72 -19.22 -17.18
CA GLU A 38 14.66 -19.04 -16.07
C GLU A 38 14.91 -20.35 -15.31
N ALA A 39 13.85 -21.11 -15.06
CA ALA A 39 13.97 -22.44 -14.42
C ALA A 39 14.83 -23.39 -15.28
N PHE A 40 14.61 -23.39 -16.59
CA PHE A 40 15.40 -24.22 -17.51
C PHE A 40 16.89 -23.77 -17.55
N SER A 41 17.16 -22.48 -17.56
CA SER A 41 18.51 -21.94 -17.47
C SER A 41 19.22 -22.41 -16.19
N CYS A 42 18.53 -22.34 -15.05
CA CYS A 42 19.06 -22.84 -13.78
C CYS A 42 19.38 -24.34 -13.82
N ILE A 43 18.52 -25.16 -14.47
CA ILE A 43 18.76 -26.58 -14.64
C ILE A 43 20.01 -26.83 -15.51
N GLN A 44 20.14 -26.09 -16.61
CA GLN A 44 21.31 -26.21 -17.49
C GLN A 44 22.62 -25.88 -16.76
N ASP A 45 22.61 -24.82 -15.95
CA ASP A 45 23.78 -24.45 -15.15
C ASP A 45 24.14 -25.56 -14.16
N ARG A 46 23.17 -26.15 -13.49
CA ARG A 46 23.39 -27.29 -12.59
C ARG A 46 23.94 -28.53 -13.31
N ILE A 47 23.45 -28.84 -14.50
CA ILE A 47 23.96 -29.97 -15.29
C ILE A 47 25.43 -29.72 -15.69
N LYS A 48 25.79 -28.48 -16.11
CA LYS A 48 27.17 -28.13 -16.44
C LYS A 48 28.08 -28.27 -15.21
N GLU A 49 27.67 -27.77 -14.04
CA GLU A 49 28.43 -27.91 -12.79
C GLU A 49 28.74 -29.37 -12.47
N ILE A 50 27.75 -30.26 -12.62
CA ILE A 50 27.93 -31.71 -12.39
C ILE A 50 28.90 -32.27 -13.42
N GLN A 51 28.77 -31.96 -14.70
CA GLN A 51 29.61 -32.48 -15.76
C GLN A 51 31.08 -32.02 -15.66
N THR A 52 31.28 -30.79 -15.19
CA THR A 52 32.62 -30.21 -15.02
C THR A 52 33.21 -30.44 -13.64
N GLN A 53 32.51 -31.15 -12.77
CA GLN A 53 32.88 -31.36 -11.35
C GLN A 53 33.23 -30.06 -10.62
N SER A 54 32.60 -28.96 -11.04
CA SER A 54 32.77 -27.66 -10.44
C SER A 54 32.10 -27.56 -9.05
N GLU A 55 32.52 -26.62 -8.23
CA GLU A 55 31.84 -26.34 -6.98
C GLU A 55 30.39 -25.96 -7.23
N LYS A 56 29.48 -26.41 -6.36
CA LYS A 56 28.06 -26.12 -6.43
C LYS A 56 27.83 -24.63 -6.17
N SER A 57 27.27 -23.92 -7.13
CA SER A 57 26.92 -22.51 -6.94
C SER A 57 25.85 -22.33 -5.86
N GLU A 58 25.85 -21.19 -5.18
CA GLU A 58 24.87 -20.84 -4.17
C GLU A 58 23.44 -20.77 -4.75
N ALA A 59 22.45 -20.95 -3.89
CA ALA A 59 21.05 -20.82 -4.28
C ALA A 59 20.74 -19.37 -4.68
N LYS A 60 20.09 -19.20 -5.83
CA LYS A 60 19.69 -17.90 -6.34
C LYS A 60 18.19 -17.70 -6.17
N THR A 61 17.78 -16.48 -5.84
CA THR A 61 16.37 -16.05 -5.91
C THR A 61 16.22 -15.15 -7.14
N ILE A 62 15.34 -15.55 -8.05
CA ILE A 62 15.03 -14.78 -9.27
C ILE A 62 13.61 -14.24 -9.14
N LEU A 63 13.48 -12.91 -9.09
CA LEU A 63 12.19 -12.23 -9.06
C LEU A 63 11.80 -11.80 -10.47
N LEU A 64 10.64 -12.25 -10.94
CA LEU A 64 10.10 -11.88 -12.23
C LEU A 64 8.92 -10.92 -12.03
N PRO A 65 8.81 -9.85 -12.85
CA PRO A 65 7.72 -8.90 -12.75
C PRO A 65 6.39 -9.55 -13.13
N THR A 66 5.32 -9.11 -12.48
CA THR A 66 3.95 -9.44 -12.86
C THR A 66 3.33 -8.28 -13.65
N GLN A 67 2.28 -8.56 -14.43
CA GLN A 67 1.54 -7.58 -15.21
C GLN A 67 0.11 -7.46 -14.68
N LEU A 68 -0.33 -6.23 -14.39
CA LEU A 68 -1.74 -5.97 -14.06
C LEU A 68 -2.54 -5.80 -15.35
N CYS A 69 -3.51 -6.70 -15.57
CA CYS A 69 -4.44 -6.67 -16.69
C CYS A 69 -5.79 -6.09 -16.20
N VAL A 70 -5.96 -4.77 -16.30
CA VAL A 70 -7.18 -4.09 -15.85
C VAL A 70 -8.33 -4.39 -16.81
N ARG A 71 -9.49 -4.84 -16.26
CA ARG A 71 -10.71 -5.13 -17.00
C ARG A 71 -11.94 -4.55 -16.30
N ARG A 72 -13.13 -4.75 -16.88
CA ARG A 72 -14.38 -4.13 -16.40
C ARG A 72 -14.74 -4.44 -14.96
N SER A 73 -14.24 -5.52 -14.36
CA SER A 73 -14.51 -5.81 -12.94
C SER A 73 -13.98 -4.74 -11.98
N THR A 74 -12.99 -3.95 -12.41
CA THR A 74 -12.45 -2.85 -11.61
C THR A 74 -12.44 -1.51 -12.33
N SER A 75 -12.47 -1.49 -13.69
CA SER A 75 -12.43 -0.25 -14.43
C SER A 75 -13.71 0.56 -14.23
N GLY A 76 -13.59 1.76 -13.70
CA GLY A 76 -14.70 2.68 -13.46
C GLY A 76 -15.64 2.28 -12.31
N ILE A 77 -15.31 1.24 -11.56
CA ILE A 77 -16.09 0.75 -10.41
C ILE A 77 -15.41 1.07 -9.08
N GLY A 78 -14.11 1.34 -9.11
CA GLY A 78 -13.34 1.70 -7.92
C GLY A 78 -13.99 2.90 -7.22
N ARG A 79 -14.54 2.63 -6.04
CA ARG A 79 -15.09 3.65 -5.17
C ARG A 79 -14.50 3.48 -3.79
N GLY A 80 -14.12 4.59 -3.22
CA GLY A 80 -13.71 4.66 -1.84
C GLY A 80 -14.88 4.33 -0.90
N PRO A 81 -14.61 4.21 0.39
CA PRO A 81 -15.59 3.81 1.40
C PRO A 81 -16.78 4.78 1.50
N PHE A 82 -16.67 5.99 0.96
CA PHE A 82 -17.72 7.00 0.94
C PHE A 82 -18.33 7.19 -0.46
N GLY A 83 -18.00 6.33 -1.43
CA GLY A 83 -18.49 6.38 -2.78
C GLY A 83 -17.66 7.25 -3.74
N GLU A 84 -16.48 7.68 -3.31
CA GLU A 84 -15.53 8.42 -4.14
C GLU A 84 -15.07 7.56 -5.32
N ARG A 85 -14.79 8.21 -6.45
CA ARG A 85 -14.15 7.53 -7.57
C ARG A 85 -12.71 7.17 -7.17
N ALA A 86 -12.27 5.98 -7.56
CA ALA A 86 -10.83 5.70 -7.55
C ALA A 86 -10.14 6.67 -8.50
N GLY A 87 -9.05 7.27 -8.05
CA GLY A 87 -8.15 8.06 -8.91
C GLY A 87 -7.49 7.18 -9.97
N ASP A 88 -6.99 7.80 -11.02
CA ASP A 88 -6.13 7.10 -11.98
C ASP A 88 -4.76 6.82 -11.33
N ILE A 89 -4.10 5.75 -11.76
CA ILE A 89 -2.76 5.43 -11.24
C ILE A 89 -1.74 6.50 -11.60
N SER A 90 -1.97 7.24 -12.70
CA SER A 90 -1.14 8.40 -13.07
C SER A 90 -1.22 9.54 -12.06
N ASP A 91 -2.32 9.65 -11.31
CA ASP A 91 -2.45 10.65 -10.25
C ASP A 91 -1.51 10.38 -9.06
N LEU A 92 -0.91 9.17 -8.99
CA LEU A 92 0.09 8.81 -7.99
C LEU A 92 1.52 9.12 -8.41
N VAL A 93 1.72 9.57 -9.65
CA VAL A 93 3.04 9.94 -10.16
C VAL A 93 3.18 11.45 -10.03
N LEU A 94 4.05 11.89 -9.13
CA LEU A 94 4.36 13.31 -9.00
C LEU A 94 5.05 13.84 -10.25
N THR A 95 4.61 15.00 -10.73
CA THR A 95 5.32 15.74 -11.78
C THR A 95 6.68 16.23 -11.27
N GLU A 96 7.59 16.59 -12.17
CA GLU A 96 8.89 17.14 -11.78
C GLU A 96 8.73 18.41 -10.92
N GLU A 97 7.77 19.27 -11.23
CA GLU A 97 7.47 20.49 -10.49
C GLU A 97 6.99 20.18 -9.05
N GLU A 98 6.11 19.18 -8.90
CA GLU A 98 5.64 18.73 -7.57
C GLU A 98 6.76 18.08 -6.75
N GLN A 99 7.66 17.33 -7.39
CA GLN A 99 8.83 16.75 -6.73
C GLN A 99 9.79 17.84 -6.24
N GLU A 100 10.06 18.85 -7.06
CA GLU A 100 10.89 19.99 -6.68
C GLU A 100 10.25 20.79 -5.54
N GLU A 101 8.94 20.99 -5.57
CA GLU A 101 8.22 21.69 -4.50
C GLU A 101 8.29 20.92 -3.17
N CYS A 102 8.11 19.60 -3.20
CA CYS A 102 8.30 18.76 -2.02
C CYS A 102 9.73 18.87 -1.46
N GLN A 103 10.75 18.96 -2.31
CA GLN A 103 12.14 19.08 -1.88
C GLN A 103 12.53 20.44 -1.33
N ARG A 104 11.82 21.52 -1.73
CA ARG A 104 12.05 22.89 -1.22
C ARG A 104 11.58 23.07 0.23
N HIS A 105 10.65 22.25 0.67
CA HIS A 105 10.07 22.32 2.01
C HIS A 105 10.52 21.09 2.84
N THR A 106 10.71 21.32 4.13
CA THR A 106 10.89 20.20 5.06
C THR A 106 9.55 19.96 5.74
N PHE A 107 8.91 18.85 5.38
CA PHE A 107 7.68 18.42 6.02
C PHE A 107 7.97 17.46 7.18
N THR A 108 7.09 17.45 8.16
CA THR A 108 7.15 16.54 9.30
C THR A 108 6.03 15.52 9.21
N ALA A 109 6.34 14.27 9.53
CA ALA A 109 5.37 13.19 9.52
C ALA A 109 5.39 12.38 10.81
N ALA A 110 4.22 11.89 11.20
CA ALA A 110 4.08 10.89 12.25
C ALA A 110 3.36 9.65 11.72
N MET A 111 3.65 8.50 12.31
CA MET A 111 2.99 7.24 11.99
C MET A 111 2.36 6.64 13.25
N SER A 112 1.12 6.15 13.13
CA SER A 112 0.39 5.45 14.18
C SER A 112 -0.12 4.12 13.67
N PHE A 113 0.52 3.04 14.09
CA PHE A 113 0.17 1.68 13.70
C PHE A 113 -0.69 0.99 14.76
N HIS A 114 -1.64 0.17 14.29
CA HIS A 114 -2.39 -0.71 15.17
C HIS A 114 -1.48 -1.78 15.82
N TYR A 115 -0.44 -2.21 15.08
CA TYR A 115 0.60 -3.13 15.51
C TYR A 115 1.78 -3.09 14.54
N SER A 116 3.01 -2.99 15.04
CA SER A 116 4.23 -2.88 14.22
C SER A 116 5.12 -4.14 14.21
N GLY A 117 4.82 -5.15 15.01
CA GLY A 117 5.68 -6.32 15.21
C GLY A 117 5.62 -7.42 14.15
N LYS A 118 4.88 -7.26 13.03
CA LYS A 118 4.78 -8.28 11.98
C LYS A 118 5.41 -7.81 10.67
N SER A 119 5.84 -8.76 9.85
CA SER A 119 6.50 -8.50 8.57
C SER A 119 5.76 -7.50 7.68
N HIS A 120 4.42 -7.55 7.64
CA HIS A 120 3.63 -6.61 6.84
C HIS A 120 3.76 -5.16 7.33
N SER A 121 3.65 -4.92 8.63
CA SER A 121 3.78 -3.56 9.20
C SER A 121 5.19 -3.01 9.05
N LEU A 122 6.21 -3.87 9.19
CA LEU A 122 7.60 -3.50 8.97
C LEU A 122 7.85 -3.10 7.51
N LEU A 123 7.32 -3.87 6.55
CA LEU A 123 7.41 -3.54 5.12
C LEU A 123 6.71 -2.23 4.77
N LEU A 124 5.54 -1.96 5.38
CA LEU A 124 4.84 -0.68 5.19
C LEU A 124 5.67 0.49 5.74
N GLU A 125 6.19 0.35 6.95
CA GLU A 125 7.03 1.38 7.56
C GLU A 125 8.29 1.64 6.74
N GLU A 126 8.98 0.59 6.30
CA GLU A 126 10.17 0.71 5.46
C GLU A 126 9.84 1.39 4.12
N GLY A 127 8.74 0.99 3.48
CA GLY A 127 8.28 1.62 2.25
C GLY A 127 7.99 3.10 2.40
N ILE A 128 7.31 3.50 3.49
CA ILE A 128 7.03 4.91 3.80
C ILE A 128 8.34 5.68 4.04
N ARG A 129 9.26 5.13 4.83
CA ARG A 129 10.56 5.76 5.09
C ARG A 129 11.35 6.00 3.80
N ASN A 130 11.43 4.98 2.94
CA ASN A 130 12.13 5.08 1.67
C ASN A 130 11.57 6.16 0.73
N ILE A 131 10.26 6.40 0.76
CA ILE A 131 9.64 7.49 -0.01
C ILE A 131 9.87 8.82 0.66
N PHE A 132 9.72 8.93 1.98
CA PHE A 132 9.86 10.16 2.71
C PHE A 132 11.29 10.71 2.65
N ASP A 133 12.30 9.83 2.69
CA ASP A 133 13.69 10.21 2.51
C ASP A 133 13.96 10.88 1.15
N LYS A 134 13.27 10.43 0.09
CA LYS A 134 13.40 11.03 -1.24
C LYS A 134 12.83 12.45 -1.32
N PHE A 135 11.81 12.76 -0.52
CA PHE A 135 11.08 14.03 -0.55
C PHE A 135 11.35 14.93 0.66
N ASN A 136 12.44 14.67 1.40
CA ASN A 136 12.83 15.47 2.57
C ASN A 136 11.71 15.59 3.63
N ILE A 137 10.94 14.50 3.83
CA ILE A 137 9.89 14.44 4.85
C ILE A 137 10.46 13.77 6.09
N GLN A 138 10.55 14.52 7.18
CA GLN A 138 11.13 14.05 8.43
C GLN A 138 10.09 13.28 9.27
N ILE A 139 10.37 12.02 9.58
CA ILE A 139 9.53 11.24 10.51
C ILE A 139 9.91 11.61 11.95
N ILE A 140 9.00 12.30 12.63
CA ILE A 140 9.23 12.81 14.00
C ILE A 140 8.70 11.87 15.09
N ALA A 141 7.79 10.96 14.75
CA ALA A 141 7.28 9.97 15.68
C ALA A 141 6.71 8.74 14.96
N VAL A 142 6.90 7.57 15.56
CA VAL A 142 6.23 6.32 15.19
C VAL A 142 5.71 5.69 16.47
N VAL A 143 4.41 5.38 16.51
CA VAL A 143 3.77 4.77 17.67
C VAL A 143 3.06 3.48 17.30
N ASP A 144 3.10 2.52 18.21
CA ASP A 144 2.46 1.21 18.11
C ASP A 144 1.38 1.07 19.18
N ALA A 145 0.17 0.77 18.78
CA ALA A 145 -0.97 0.62 19.67
C ALA A 145 -1.10 -0.80 20.26
N HIS A 146 -0.31 -1.76 19.81
CA HIS A 146 -0.40 -3.16 20.25
C HIS A 146 -1.82 -3.72 20.24
N PHE A 147 -2.64 -3.34 19.25
CA PHE A 147 -4.07 -3.64 19.12
C PHE A 147 -4.96 -3.06 20.26
N ASP A 148 -4.45 -2.12 21.05
CA ASP A 148 -5.22 -1.45 22.10
C ASP A 148 -5.71 -0.08 21.57
N PRO A 149 -7.04 0.09 21.35
CA PRO A 149 -7.60 1.33 20.85
C PRO A 149 -7.56 2.49 21.86
N GLU A 150 -7.54 2.20 23.15
CA GLU A 150 -7.40 3.23 24.18
C GLU A 150 -5.98 3.76 24.24
N LEU A 151 -4.99 2.85 24.10
CA LEU A 151 -3.60 3.25 23.96
C LEU A 151 -3.40 4.09 22.71
N GLN A 152 -3.96 3.66 21.56
CA GLN A 152 -3.88 4.45 20.33
C GLN A 152 -4.48 5.84 20.48
N SER A 153 -5.64 5.94 21.14
CA SER A 153 -6.28 7.24 21.39
C SER A 153 -5.41 8.18 22.23
N LYS A 154 -4.70 7.66 23.23
CA LYS A 154 -3.73 8.43 24.04
C LYS A 154 -2.53 8.85 23.22
N GLN A 155 -1.98 7.93 22.43
CA GLN A 155 -0.85 8.20 21.54
C GLN A 155 -1.20 9.27 20.50
N LEU A 156 -2.39 9.20 19.88
CA LEU A 156 -2.87 10.19 18.92
C LEU A 156 -2.96 11.59 19.53
N ARG A 157 -3.44 11.72 20.77
CA ARG A 157 -3.45 13.01 21.48
C ARG A 157 -2.03 13.54 21.74
N SER A 158 -1.08 12.65 22.02
CA SER A 158 0.33 13.03 22.15
C SER A 158 0.91 13.48 20.81
N LEU A 159 0.61 12.78 19.71
CA LEU A 159 1.02 13.17 18.37
C LEU A 159 0.43 14.52 17.95
N LYS A 160 -0.80 14.83 18.35
CA LYS A 160 -1.43 16.12 18.11
C LYS A 160 -0.60 17.29 18.68
N LEU A 161 0.05 17.08 19.83
CA LEU A 161 0.89 18.11 20.45
C LEU A 161 2.19 18.38 19.68
N LEU A 162 2.63 17.43 18.88
CA LEU A 162 3.79 17.58 18.00
C LEU A 162 3.47 18.31 16.70
N GLU A 163 2.18 18.49 16.39
CA GLU A 163 1.67 19.16 15.18
C GLU A 163 2.35 18.72 13.89
N PRO A 164 2.49 17.39 13.59
CA PRO A 164 3.07 16.96 12.34
C PRO A 164 2.26 17.48 11.15
N ASP A 165 2.93 17.74 10.02
CA ASP A 165 2.23 18.11 8.79
C ASP A 165 1.40 16.95 8.26
N ILE A 166 1.91 15.72 8.42
CA ILE A 166 1.31 14.49 7.92
C ILE A 166 1.19 13.45 9.05
N LEU A 167 0.02 12.83 9.18
CA LEU A 167 -0.19 11.65 10.02
C LEU A 167 -0.64 10.48 9.15
N ILE A 168 0.19 9.43 9.06
CA ILE A 168 -0.20 8.16 8.45
C ILE A 168 -0.66 7.22 9.56
N SER A 169 -1.84 6.65 9.43
CA SER A 169 -2.39 5.82 10.50
C SER A 169 -3.14 4.59 10.00
N ILE A 170 -2.99 3.51 10.77
CA ILE A 170 -3.85 2.32 10.71
C ILE A 170 -4.66 2.28 12.00
N PRO A 171 -5.94 2.68 11.97
CA PRO A 171 -6.79 2.64 13.15
C PRO A 171 -6.99 1.23 13.71
N THR A 172 -6.82 1.07 15.01
CA THR A 172 -7.09 -0.19 15.72
C THR A 172 -8.58 -0.47 15.80
N ASP A 173 -9.37 0.57 16.02
CA ASP A 173 -10.84 0.51 16.08
C ASP A 173 -11.43 1.77 15.44
N THR A 174 -12.53 1.61 14.69
CA THR A 174 -13.15 2.72 13.95
C THR A 174 -14.04 3.62 14.78
N LYS A 175 -14.46 3.18 15.97
CA LYS A 175 -15.34 3.92 16.88
C LYS A 175 -14.58 4.56 18.03
N ILE A 176 -13.80 3.75 18.76
CA ILE A 176 -13.08 4.17 19.97
C ILE A 176 -12.05 5.24 19.64
N THR A 177 -11.29 5.07 18.55
CA THR A 177 -10.27 6.02 18.15
C THR A 177 -10.80 7.24 17.40
N SER A 178 -12.07 7.22 16.97
CA SER A 178 -12.70 8.25 16.14
C SER A 178 -12.55 9.66 16.71
N GLN A 179 -12.82 9.83 18.01
CA GLN A 179 -12.74 11.15 18.64
C GLN A 179 -11.32 11.73 18.60
N ALA A 180 -10.30 10.91 18.87
CA ALA A 180 -8.90 11.35 18.82
C ALA A 180 -8.48 11.80 17.41
N TYR A 181 -8.95 11.12 16.37
CA TYR A 181 -8.71 11.56 14.98
C TYR A 181 -9.44 12.86 14.66
N HIS A 182 -10.67 13.06 15.14
CA HIS A 182 -11.39 14.34 14.96
C HIS A 182 -10.67 15.50 15.68
N GLU A 183 -10.09 15.25 16.85
CA GLU A 183 -9.29 16.24 17.56
C GLU A 183 -8.04 16.65 16.76
N ILE A 184 -7.39 15.74 16.02
CA ILE A 184 -6.27 16.05 15.13
C ILE A 184 -6.77 16.79 13.89
N ALA A 185 -7.90 16.36 13.31
CA ALA A 185 -8.49 16.97 12.12
C ALA A 185 -8.87 18.44 12.30
N SER A 186 -9.07 18.89 13.53
CA SER A 186 -9.30 20.31 13.83
C SER A 186 -8.05 21.18 13.70
N GLY A 187 -6.89 20.58 13.54
CA GLY A 187 -5.59 21.26 13.37
C GLY A 187 -5.15 21.36 11.91
N LYS A 188 -3.83 21.49 11.70
CA LYS A 188 -3.20 21.61 10.38
C LYS A 188 -2.81 20.27 9.78
N THR A 189 -2.69 19.22 10.60
CA THR A 189 -2.20 17.90 10.23
C THR A 189 -3.08 17.26 9.16
N LYS A 190 -2.50 16.88 8.03
CA LYS A 190 -3.17 16.07 7.01
C LYS A 190 -3.09 14.61 7.38
N MET A 191 -4.19 13.87 7.26
CA MET A 191 -4.26 12.47 7.68
C MET A 191 -4.45 11.53 6.51
N ILE A 192 -3.69 10.45 6.52
CA ILE A 192 -3.79 9.35 5.57
C ILE A 192 -4.13 8.09 6.37
N PHE A 193 -5.25 7.48 6.03
CA PHE A 193 -5.67 6.23 6.66
C PHE A 193 -5.37 5.05 5.75
N MET A 194 -4.83 3.99 6.34
CA MET A 194 -4.59 2.71 5.68
C MET A 194 -5.44 1.63 6.33
N SER A 195 -5.98 0.71 5.53
CA SER A 195 -6.82 -0.44 5.92
C SER A 195 -8.17 -0.09 6.52
N ASN A 196 -8.21 0.69 7.59
CA ASN A 196 -9.42 1.08 8.29
C ASN A 196 -9.60 2.59 8.28
N ILE A 197 -10.86 3.06 8.30
CA ILE A 197 -11.19 4.48 8.35
C ILE A 197 -12.08 4.73 9.57
N PRO A 198 -11.74 5.70 10.44
CA PRO A 198 -12.54 6.04 11.62
C PRO A 198 -13.93 6.53 11.24
N ASN A 199 -14.92 6.27 12.10
CA ASN A 199 -16.28 6.72 11.88
C ASN A 199 -16.36 8.25 11.81
N GLY A 200 -17.18 8.76 10.91
CA GLY A 200 -17.36 10.22 10.74
C GLY A 200 -16.25 10.93 9.97
N SER A 201 -15.25 10.20 9.46
CA SER A 201 -14.07 10.78 8.81
C SER A 201 -14.29 11.36 7.40
N ARG A 202 -15.53 11.39 6.88
CA ARG A 202 -15.85 12.02 5.57
C ARG A 202 -15.33 13.45 5.40
N ARG A 203 -15.09 14.16 6.49
CA ARG A 203 -14.55 15.54 6.49
C ARG A 203 -13.04 15.61 6.71
N ILE A 204 -12.39 14.47 6.92
CA ILE A 204 -11.00 14.37 7.37
C ILE A 204 -10.07 13.99 6.21
N ILE A 205 -10.62 13.35 5.17
CA ILE A 205 -9.88 12.94 3.97
C ILE A 205 -9.98 14.09 2.96
N MET A 206 -8.91 14.82 2.80
CA MET A 206 -8.68 15.74 1.70
C MET A 206 -7.36 15.39 1.02
#